data_7f7cff347860a4a230deb19ef062a244
#
_entry.id   7f7cff347860a4a230deb19ef062a244
#
_cell.length_a   1.000
_cell.length_b   1.000
_cell.length_c   1.000
_cell.angle_alpha   90.00
_cell.angle_beta   90.00
_cell.angle_gamma   90.00
#
_symmetry.space_group_name_H-M   'P 1'
#
loop_
_entity.id
_entity.type
_entity.pdbx_description
1 polymer ?
#
loop_
_entity_poly.entity_id
_entity_poly.type
_entity_poly.pdbx_seq_one_letter_code
_entity_poly.pdbx_strand_id
1 'polypeptide(L)'
;MKRRDFIRTVIAGSAALGWPVQRTYSEEPEPIQTNRQHVVREPLHMLRDGYQFSIPEPTEFREVVIVGAGATSLFAAYHLPGVDLVCLEKELRTGGNAQRDLRDGTYMNLGAAYTDMESELIDFMEREFNLSPLLIGGYDAYVLDKTIVRNLYRDDFKGLPYSERIKEEFRRFVALITEISARLRDEADILFAGKATVDPLVRREILDLDSISFEHWLRVNNFPKEVVKWCEIYCPPQVSSFPKNSSAFICVLIMGGMQNYDSIGSWPGGLAAMAEALAEGVTKQGQGRIRTGSCVIRVKNTIDGKFVDVTYLQDNKLQTIRCRACIWGAHNHVARYVIPDMPAEQNDAFSKIEYLDISMINLCFNRTIYNKDYITWLDNAPIQNFMPADWVLNRGKTREDTPQILSCDWANPPEKRSMLLSDSWIVEQCQLTASRINEIFPGSIDYLEEIRVFLRAHSWVNYSPGYVSDVMPYVSKDIGRIVMSGTDHGSFSDSMYAGIESAAAASDRLVVH
;
A
#
# COMPACT_ATOMS: atom_id res chain seq x y z
N MET A 1 -20.67 -29.65 12.73
CA MET A 1 -19.21 -29.72 13.00
C MET A 1 -18.87 -28.54 13.89
N LYS A 2 -18.19 -28.72 15.02
CA LYS A 2 -17.84 -27.58 15.88
C LYS A 2 -16.82 -26.68 15.17
N ARG A 3 -16.89 -25.36 15.35
CA ARG A 3 -16.00 -24.35 14.75
C ARG A 3 -14.52 -24.74 14.81
N ARG A 4 -14.08 -25.32 15.93
CA ARG A 4 -12.73 -25.90 16.11
C ARG A 4 -12.41 -27.07 15.19
N ASP A 5 -13.39 -27.90 14.89
CA ASP A 5 -13.19 -29.10 14.06
C ASP A 5 -13.08 -28.71 12.59
N PHE A 6 -13.73 -27.60 12.15
CA PHE A 6 -13.59 -27.05 10.81
C PHE A 6 -12.16 -26.54 10.58
N ILE A 7 -11.62 -25.70 11.46
CA ILE A 7 -10.26 -25.17 11.35
C ILE A 7 -9.22 -26.31 11.40
N ARG A 8 -9.39 -27.31 12.28
CA ARG A 8 -8.54 -28.49 12.35
C ARG A 8 -8.63 -29.37 11.11
N THR A 9 -9.80 -29.58 10.57
CA THR A 9 -10.02 -30.38 9.35
C THR A 9 -9.44 -29.68 8.13
N VAL A 10 -9.57 -28.36 8.05
CA VAL A 10 -9.02 -27.53 7.00
C VAL A 10 -7.48 -27.57 7.00
N ILE A 11 -6.85 -27.61 8.17
CA ILE A 11 -5.38 -27.69 8.30
C ILE A 11 -4.85 -29.12 8.12
N ALA A 12 -5.59 -30.14 8.54
CA ALA A 12 -5.22 -31.54 8.34
C ALA A 12 -5.47 -32.05 6.91
N GLY A 13 -6.38 -31.41 6.17
CA GLY A 13 -6.78 -31.79 4.81
C GLY A 13 -5.80 -31.36 3.70
N SER A 14 -4.77 -30.58 3.99
CA SER A 14 -3.75 -30.17 2.99
C SER A 14 -2.89 -31.33 2.44
N ALA A 15 -3.12 -32.57 2.88
CA ALA A 15 -2.43 -33.76 2.39
C ALA A 15 -3.29 -34.62 1.41
N ALA A 16 -4.57 -34.33 1.13
CA ALA A 16 -5.40 -35.14 0.25
C ALA A 16 -6.58 -34.39 -0.37
N LEU A 17 -6.49 -34.17 -1.68
CA LEU A 17 -7.59 -34.21 -2.68
C LEU A 17 -8.79 -33.26 -2.57
N GLY A 18 -9.00 -32.54 -3.66
CA GLY A 18 -10.14 -31.80 -4.14
C GLY A 18 -11.52 -32.06 -3.52
N TRP A 19 -12.08 -31.02 -2.88
CA TRP A 19 -13.46 -31.02 -2.38
C TRP A 19 -14.29 -29.99 -3.13
N PRO A 20 -15.50 -30.35 -3.58
CA PRO A 20 -16.47 -29.38 -4.08
C PRO A 20 -17.10 -28.63 -2.89
N VAL A 21 -17.00 -27.31 -2.90
CA VAL A 21 -17.67 -26.45 -1.91
C VAL A 21 -19.18 -26.45 -2.20
N GLN A 22 -19.95 -27.25 -1.47
CA GLN A 22 -21.39 -27.07 -1.37
C GLN A 22 -21.68 -25.93 -0.39
N ARG A 23 -22.30 -24.84 -0.90
CA ARG A 23 -22.83 -23.75 -0.07
C ARG A 23 -24.02 -24.27 0.73
N THR A 24 -23.83 -24.55 2.00
CA THR A 24 -24.92 -24.64 2.98
C THR A 24 -24.98 -23.31 3.73
N TYR A 25 -26.10 -22.61 3.58
CA TYR A 25 -26.38 -21.42 4.41
C TYR A 25 -26.54 -21.88 5.86
N SER A 26 -25.52 -21.66 6.69
CA SER A 26 -25.61 -21.71 8.14
C SER A 26 -25.56 -20.28 8.67
N GLU A 27 -26.39 -19.95 9.65
CA GLU A 27 -26.44 -18.64 10.32
C GLU A 27 -25.19 -18.34 11.18
N GLU A 28 -24.19 -19.21 11.20
CA GLU A 28 -22.91 -18.98 11.88
C GLU A 28 -21.96 -18.23 10.95
N PRO A 29 -21.26 -17.19 11.44
CA PRO A 29 -20.30 -16.44 10.63
C PRO A 29 -19.21 -17.37 10.10
N GLU A 30 -18.91 -17.27 8.81
CA GLU A 30 -17.84 -18.06 8.19
C GLU A 30 -16.50 -17.78 8.91
N PRO A 31 -15.68 -18.80 9.20
CA PRO A 31 -14.40 -18.63 9.90
C PRO A 31 -13.36 -17.84 9.11
N ILE A 32 -13.59 -17.66 7.79
CA ILE A 32 -12.78 -16.80 6.92
C ILE A 32 -13.69 -15.76 6.29
N GLN A 33 -13.48 -14.49 6.63
CA GLN A 33 -14.21 -13.37 6.07
C GLN A 33 -13.32 -12.61 5.08
N THR A 34 -13.82 -12.40 3.87
CA THR A 34 -13.07 -11.77 2.78
C THR A 34 -13.74 -10.46 2.35
N ASN A 35 -13.00 -9.35 2.42
CA ASN A 35 -13.43 -8.08 1.85
C ASN A 35 -12.82 -7.90 0.46
N ARG A 36 -13.68 -7.74 -0.56
CA ARG A 36 -13.31 -7.64 -1.98
C ARG A 36 -13.57 -6.27 -2.61
N GLN A 37 -13.95 -5.26 -1.84
CA GLN A 37 -14.32 -3.94 -2.40
C GLN A 37 -13.23 -3.34 -3.28
N HIS A 38 -11.95 -3.55 -2.92
CA HIS A 38 -10.81 -3.06 -3.68
C HIS A 38 -10.39 -3.94 -4.87
N VAL A 39 -11.01 -5.09 -5.05
CA VAL A 39 -10.69 -6.04 -6.13
C VAL A 39 -11.75 -5.98 -7.25
N VAL A 40 -13.02 -5.88 -6.89
CA VAL A 40 -14.14 -5.83 -7.84
C VAL A 40 -14.47 -4.38 -8.16
N ARG A 41 -14.22 -3.96 -9.41
CA ARG A 41 -14.43 -2.59 -9.90
C ARG A 41 -15.18 -2.59 -11.23
N GLU A 42 -16.38 -3.14 -11.24
CA GLU A 42 -17.14 -3.40 -12.46
C GLU A 42 -17.22 -2.24 -13.46
N PRO A 43 -17.59 -0.99 -13.08
CA PRO A 43 -17.68 0.10 -14.05
C PRO A 43 -16.33 0.43 -14.72
N LEU A 44 -15.22 0.33 -13.98
CA LEU A 44 -13.88 0.57 -14.50
C LEU A 44 -13.39 -0.57 -15.40
N HIS A 45 -13.76 -1.82 -15.07
CA HIS A 45 -13.51 -2.96 -15.95
C HIS A 45 -14.30 -2.84 -17.25
N MET A 46 -15.57 -2.41 -17.20
CA MET A 46 -16.36 -2.15 -18.39
C MET A 46 -15.70 -1.11 -19.31
N LEU A 47 -15.20 0.01 -18.75
CA LEU A 47 -14.44 1.02 -19.50
C LEU A 47 -13.19 0.44 -20.15
N ARG A 48 -12.41 -0.32 -19.39
CA ARG A 48 -11.21 -1.01 -19.90
C ARG A 48 -11.54 -1.92 -21.07
N ASP A 49 -12.67 -2.61 -21.00
CA ASP A 49 -13.12 -3.57 -22.00
C ASP A 49 -13.88 -2.88 -23.16
N GLY A 50 -13.87 -1.53 -23.21
CA GLY A 50 -14.37 -0.74 -24.33
C GLY A 50 -15.85 -0.34 -24.25
N TYR A 51 -16.54 -0.57 -23.12
CA TYR A 51 -17.93 -0.17 -22.94
C TYR A 51 -18.05 1.36 -22.95
N GLN A 52 -19.03 1.88 -23.68
CA GLN A 52 -19.33 3.30 -23.78
C GLN A 52 -20.58 3.64 -22.94
N PHE A 53 -20.39 4.45 -21.90
CA PHE A 53 -21.51 4.98 -21.12
C PHE A 53 -22.18 6.16 -21.84
N SER A 54 -23.48 6.26 -21.74
CA SER A 54 -24.24 7.45 -22.19
C SER A 54 -24.06 8.56 -21.15
N ILE A 55 -23.24 9.56 -21.46
CA ILE A 55 -22.83 10.63 -20.53
C ILE A 55 -23.95 11.68 -20.43
N PRO A 56 -24.54 11.91 -19.24
CA PRO A 56 -25.53 12.96 -19.06
C PRO A 56 -24.89 14.35 -19.05
N GLU A 57 -25.68 15.36 -19.43
CA GLU A 57 -25.29 16.75 -19.28
C GLU A 57 -25.03 17.11 -17.80
N PRO A 58 -24.13 18.05 -17.52
CA PRO A 58 -23.86 18.49 -16.16
C PRO A 58 -25.10 19.08 -15.48
N THR A 59 -25.42 18.58 -14.30
CA THR A 59 -26.56 19.03 -13.48
C THR A 59 -26.14 19.73 -12.19
N GLU A 60 -24.84 19.70 -11.88
CA GLU A 60 -24.23 20.31 -10.71
C GLU A 60 -22.97 21.08 -11.11
N PHE A 61 -22.68 22.17 -10.41
CA PHE A 61 -21.42 22.91 -10.53
C PHE A 61 -20.66 22.93 -9.20
N ARG A 62 -19.34 22.77 -9.27
CA ARG A 62 -18.40 22.95 -8.17
C ARG A 62 -17.20 23.77 -8.62
N GLU A 63 -16.49 24.40 -7.69
CA GLU A 63 -15.22 25.00 -8.02
C GLU A 63 -14.17 23.91 -8.28
N VAL A 64 -14.12 22.89 -7.41
CA VAL A 64 -13.17 21.77 -7.53
C VAL A 64 -13.88 20.44 -7.32
N VAL A 65 -13.53 19.45 -8.15
CA VAL A 65 -13.84 18.04 -7.91
C VAL A 65 -12.54 17.29 -7.66
N ILE A 66 -12.49 16.50 -6.61
CA ILE A 66 -11.35 15.62 -6.28
C ILE A 66 -11.78 14.17 -6.51
N VAL A 67 -11.03 13.44 -7.33
CA VAL A 67 -11.30 12.04 -7.62
C VAL A 67 -10.56 11.16 -6.61
N GLY A 68 -11.33 10.43 -5.80
CA GLY A 68 -10.85 9.64 -4.66
C GLY A 68 -10.97 10.37 -3.32
N ALA A 69 -11.03 9.58 -2.24
CA ALA A 69 -10.95 10.06 -0.86
C ALA A 69 -9.97 9.19 -0.05
N GLY A 70 -8.84 8.84 -0.65
CA GLY A 70 -7.66 8.34 0.05
C GLY A 70 -6.99 9.46 0.86
N ALA A 71 -6.05 9.13 1.72
CA ALA A 71 -5.38 10.11 2.59
C ALA A 71 -4.83 11.32 1.83
N THR A 72 -4.22 11.10 0.67
CA THR A 72 -3.71 12.17 -0.21
C THR A 72 -4.80 13.12 -0.68
N SER A 73 -5.91 12.60 -1.22
CA SER A 73 -7.05 13.40 -1.68
C SER A 73 -7.72 14.16 -0.55
N LEU A 74 -7.83 13.53 0.64
CA LEU A 74 -8.36 14.17 1.84
C LEU A 74 -7.47 15.31 2.32
N PHE A 75 -6.15 15.14 2.22
CA PHE A 75 -5.20 16.21 2.55
C PHE A 75 -5.35 17.40 1.59
N ALA A 76 -5.45 17.16 0.27
CA ALA A 76 -5.72 18.21 -0.70
C ALA A 76 -7.04 18.94 -0.38
N ALA A 77 -8.11 18.19 -0.08
CA ALA A 77 -9.41 18.77 0.27
C ALA A 77 -9.34 19.61 1.56
N TYR A 78 -8.56 19.17 2.55
CA TYR A 78 -8.37 19.88 3.83
C TYR A 78 -7.64 21.22 3.61
N HIS A 79 -6.68 21.27 2.69
CA HIS A 79 -5.88 22.47 2.36
C HIS A 79 -6.62 23.47 1.43
N LEU A 80 -7.87 23.19 1.07
CA LEU A 80 -8.72 24.09 0.28
C LEU A 80 -9.93 24.56 1.11
N PRO A 81 -9.71 25.20 2.28
CA PRO A 81 -10.82 25.68 3.11
C PRO A 81 -11.57 26.80 2.35
N GLY A 82 -12.91 26.80 2.44
CA GLY A 82 -13.76 27.80 1.80
C GLY A 82 -13.98 27.59 0.30
N VAL A 83 -13.27 26.69 -0.35
CA VAL A 83 -13.51 26.29 -1.75
C VAL A 83 -14.73 25.38 -1.82
N ASP A 84 -15.63 25.63 -2.77
CA ASP A 84 -16.78 24.77 -3.05
C ASP A 84 -16.30 23.50 -3.78
N LEU A 85 -16.00 22.45 -3.01
CA LEU A 85 -15.45 21.22 -3.54
C LEU A 85 -16.23 19.97 -3.12
N VAL A 86 -16.01 18.87 -3.89
CA VAL A 86 -16.46 17.53 -3.54
C VAL A 86 -15.39 16.48 -3.89
N CYS A 87 -15.11 15.57 -2.93
CA CYS A 87 -14.35 14.35 -3.15
C CYS A 87 -15.31 13.24 -3.56
N LEU A 88 -15.07 12.57 -4.67
CA LEU A 88 -15.85 11.45 -5.17
C LEU A 88 -15.09 10.15 -4.90
N GLU A 89 -15.55 9.37 -3.94
CA GLU A 89 -14.94 8.10 -3.54
C GLU A 89 -15.81 6.91 -4.00
N LYS A 90 -15.19 5.97 -4.72
CA LYS A 90 -15.89 4.77 -5.22
C LYS A 90 -16.30 3.79 -4.11
N GLU A 91 -15.51 3.71 -3.04
CA GLU A 91 -15.80 2.86 -1.90
C GLU A 91 -16.85 3.48 -0.98
N LEU A 92 -17.43 2.68 -0.10
CA LEU A 92 -18.39 3.16 0.89
C LEU A 92 -17.75 3.86 2.09
N ARG A 93 -16.42 3.82 2.19
CA ARG A 93 -15.62 4.49 3.22
C ARG A 93 -14.37 5.14 2.63
N THR A 94 -13.89 6.16 3.32
CA THR A 94 -12.67 6.90 2.98
C THR A 94 -11.40 6.18 3.42
N GLY A 95 -10.24 6.73 3.08
CA GLY A 95 -8.93 6.30 3.57
C GLY A 95 -8.04 5.62 2.52
N GLY A 96 -8.61 5.10 1.43
CA GLY A 96 -7.83 4.43 0.38
C GLY A 96 -7.04 3.24 0.94
N ASN A 97 -5.71 3.31 0.89
CA ASN A 97 -4.81 2.28 1.44
C ASN A 97 -4.66 2.35 2.97
N ALA A 98 -5.10 3.45 3.61
CA ALA A 98 -5.03 3.65 5.05
C ALA A 98 -6.42 3.41 5.68
N GLN A 99 -6.73 2.14 5.95
CA GLN A 99 -7.99 1.70 6.55
C GLN A 99 -7.73 0.75 7.72
N ARG A 100 -8.68 0.68 8.65
CA ARG A 100 -8.67 -0.24 9.81
C ARG A 100 -10.06 -0.77 10.11
N ASP A 101 -10.13 -1.88 10.80
CA ASP A 101 -11.35 -2.42 11.40
C ASP A 101 -11.16 -2.65 12.90
N LEU A 102 -12.26 -2.69 13.63
CA LEU A 102 -12.27 -2.92 15.07
C LEU A 102 -12.83 -4.32 15.36
N ARG A 103 -12.13 -5.07 16.23
CA ARG A 103 -12.62 -6.32 16.80
C ARG A 103 -12.22 -6.42 18.26
N ASP A 104 -13.17 -6.67 19.15
CA ASP A 104 -12.96 -6.89 20.59
C ASP A 104 -12.10 -5.77 21.24
N GLY A 105 -12.32 -4.51 20.81
CA GLY A 105 -11.58 -3.34 21.30
C GLY A 105 -10.18 -3.15 20.70
N THR A 106 -9.73 -4.03 19.81
CA THR A 106 -8.44 -3.93 19.11
C THR A 106 -8.66 -3.55 17.65
N TYR A 107 -7.98 -2.50 17.19
CA TYR A 107 -7.94 -2.14 15.78
C TYR A 107 -6.98 -3.04 15.03
N MET A 108 -7.46 -3.71 13.99
CA MET A 108 -6.62 -4.41 13.02
C MET A 108 -6.25 -3.49 11.87
N ASN A 109 -5.03 -3.63 11.38
CA ASN A 109 -4.54 -2.93 10.21
C ASN A 109 -5.07 -3.58 8.92
N LEU A 110 -5.52 -2.75 7.98
CA LEU A 110 -5.99 -3.19 6.67
C LEU A 110 -5.13 -2.64 5.51
N GLY A 111 -3.94 -2.14 5.79
CA GLY A 111 -3.02 -1.62 4.78
C GLY A 111 -1.86 -0.86 5.42
N ALA A 112 -1.73 0.44 5.16
CA ALA A 112 -0.62 1.26 5.63
C ALA A 112 -0.49 1.25 7.16
N ALA A 113 0.65 0.73 7.68
CA ALA A 113 0.80 0.34 9.08
C ALA A 113 1.58 1.35 9.93
N TYR A 114 2.60 2.02 9.38
CA TYR A 114 3.53 2.87 10.13
C TYR A 114 4.14 3.94 9.22
N THR A 115 4.81 4.92 9.83
CA THR A 115 5.50 6.01 9.15
C THR A 115 6.80 6.37 9.90
N ASP A 116 7.65 7.15 9.25
CA ASP A 116 8.79 7.77 9.88
C ASP A 116 8.33 8.89 10.84
N MET A 117 8.92 8.95 12.04
CA MET A 117 8.63 9.96 13.05
C MET A 117 9.20 11.35 12.71
N GLU A 118 10.23 11.39 11.88
CA GLU A 118 10.91 12.64 11.50
C GLU A 118 10.31 13.19 10.19
N SER A 119 9.00 13.51 10.20
CA SER A 119 8.33 14.02 9.01
C SER A 119 7.45 15.24 9.33
N GLU A 120 7.43 16.21 8.42
CA GLU A 120 6.53 17.37 8.48
C GLU A 120 5.05 16.97 8.58
N LEU A 121 4.72 15.77 8.08
CA LEU A 121 3.41 15.19 8.19
C LEU A 121 3.02 14.96 9.66
N ILE A 122 3.94 14.46 10.48
CA ILE A 122 3.68 14.23 11.91
C ILE A 122 3.43 15.56 12.60
N ASP A 123 4.27 16.55 12.37
CA ASP A 123 4.10 17.91 12.93
C ASP A 123 2.75 18.52 12.52
N PHE A 124 2.34 18.30 11.28
CA PHE A 124 1.03 18.72 10.78
C PHE A 124 -0.12 18.01 11.53
N MET A 125 -0.06 16.68 11.66
CA MET A 125 -1.10 15.90 12.34
C MET A 125 -1.21 16.22 13.82
N GLU A 126 -0.08 16.49 14.47
CA GLU A 126 -0.06 16.93 15.87
C GLU A 126 -0.69 18.31 16.03
N ARG A 127 -0.30 19.26 15.19
CA ARG A 127 -0.77 20.66 15.26
C ARG A 127 -2.27 20.79 14.95
N GLU A 128 -2.71 20.17 13.85
CA GLU A 128 -4.08 20.36 13.33
C GLU A 128 -5.11 19.44 14.01
N PHE A 129 -4.70 18.23 14.39
CA PHE A 129 -5.62 17.20 14.87
C PHE A 129 -5.31 16.70 16.29
N ASN A 130 -4.25 17.20 16.91
CA ASN A 130 -3.74 16.68 18.20
C ASN A 130 -3.53 15.15 18.15
N LEU A 131 -2.99 14.67 17.05
CA LEU A 131 -2.83 13.26 16.72
C LEU A 131 -1.36 12.87 16.62
N SER A 132 -0.75 12.55 17.78
CA SER A 132 0.65 12.10 17.84
C SER A 132 0.76 10.59 17.64
N PRO A 133 1.73 10.11 16.85
CA PRO A 133 2.02 8.69 16.75
C PRO A 133 2.71 8.18 18.02
N LEU A 134 2.66 6.86 18.18
CA LEU A 134 3.42 6.17 19.21
C LEU A 134 4.65 5.54 18.58
N LEU A 135 5.83 5.81 19.17
CA LEU A 135 7.07 5.13 18.76
C LEU A 135 6.90 3.62 18.99
N ILE A 136 7.08 2.82 17.95
CA ILE A 136 6.73 1.40 18.04
C ILE A 136 7.89 0.52 18.51
N GLY A 137 9.10 0.70 18.06
CA GLY A 137 10.20 -0.23 18.35
C GLY A 137 9.94 -1.66 17.87
N GLY A 138 10.88 -2.58 18.06
CA GLY A 138 10.69 -4.00 17.73
C GLY A 138 10.41 -4.27 16.25
N TYR A 139 11.13 -3.60 15.37
CA TYR A 139 10.92 -3.68 13.91
C TYR A 139 11.82 -4.73 13.23
N ASP A 140 12.92 -5.10 13.84
CA ASP A 140 14.00 -5.90 13.25
C ASP A 140 14.03 -7.33 13.81
N ALA A 141 12.90 -8.06 13.69
CA ALA A 141 12.80 -9.46 14.04
C ALA A 141 12.55 -10.30 12.78
N TYR A 142 13.24 -11.45 12.67
CA TYR A 142 13.12 -12.37 11.54
C TYR A 142 12.92 -13.80 12.02
N VAL A 143 11.98 -14.52 11.44
CA VAL A 143 11.86 -15.97 11.58
C VAL A 143 12.68 -16.61 10.48
N LEU A 144 13.73 -17.30 10.87
CA LEU A 144 14.54 -18.13 9.99
C LEU A 144 14.35 -19.58 10.41
N ASP A 145 13.70 -20.36 9.55
CA ASP A 145 13.17 -21.68 9.87
C ASP A 145 12.12 -21.60 11.01
N LYS A 146 12.47 -21.88 12.26
CA LYS A 146 11.58 -21.78 13.44
C LYS A 146 12.16 -20.86 14.53
N THR A 147 13.28 -20.24 14.26
CA THR A 147 14.00 -19.41 15.23
C THR A 147 13.76 -17.94 14.93
N ILE A 148 13.34 -17.17 15.95
CA ILE A 148 13.22 -15.72 15.84
C ILE A 148 14.57 -15.10 16.17
N VAL A 149 15.16 -14.43 15.19
CA VAL A 149 16.39 -13.65 15.32
C VAL A 149 16.03 -12.18 15.37
N ARG A 150 16.65 -11.42 16.28
CA ARG A 150 16.38 -9.99 16.50
C ARG A 150 17.62 -9.16 16.31
N ASN A 151 17.42 -7.86 16.12
CA ASN A 151 18.48 -6.87 16.05
C ASN A 151 19.54 -7.22 15.00
N LEU A 152 19.14 -7.70 13.83
CA LEU A 152 20.09 -8.16 12.81
C LEU A 152 21.09 -7.06 12.42
N TYR A 153 20.58 -5.85 12.20
CA TYR A 153 21.42 -4.71 11.83
C TYR A 153 22.26 -4.21 13.02
N ARG A 154 21.66 -4.05 14.21
CA ARG A 154 22.33 -3.56 15.41
C ARG A 154 23.43 -4.51 15.89
N ASP A 155 23.20 -5.81 15.77
CA ASP A 155 24.15 -6.85 16.18
C ASP A 155 25.08 -7.27 15.03
N ASP A 156 25.13 -6.50 13.95
CA ASP A 156 26.00 -6.72 12.81
C ASP A 156 25.86 -8.15 12.25
N PHE A 157 24.61 -8.59 12.10
CA PHE A 157 24.21 -9.91 11.59
C PHE A 157 24.73 -11.12 12.39
N LYS A 158 25.29 -10.92 13.59
CA LYS A 158 25.85 -12.01 14.40
C LYS A 158 24.84 -13.07 14.77
N GLY A 159 23.57 -12.68 14.96
CA GLY A 159 22.47 -13.58 15.32
C GLY A 159 22.00 -14.52 14.19
N LEU A 160 22.40 -14.29 12.92
CA LEU A 160 22.00 -15.15 11.81
C LEU A 160 22.53 -16.60 11.99
N PRO A 161 21.70 -17.63 11.72
CA PRO A 161 22.10 -19.03 11.83
C PRO A 161 22.91 -19.50 10.61
N TYR A 162 23.81 -18.66 10.12
CA TYR A 162 24.64 -18.91 8.95
C TYR A 162 26.13 -18.92 9.30
N SER A 163 26.96 -19.42 8.38
CA SER A 163 28.42 -19.34 8.52
C SER A 163 28.90 -17.89 8.51
N GLU A 164 30.07 -17.61 9.10
CA GLU A 164 30.66 -16.25 9.09
C GLU A 164 30.85 -15.72 7.67
N ARG A 165 31.18 -16.57 6.71
CA ARG A 165 31.25 -16.19 5.29
C ARG A 165 29.93 -15.62 4.77
N ILE A 166 28.78 -16.22 5.11
CA ILE A 166 27.47 -15.71 4.69
C ILE A 166 27.12 -14.43 5.45
N LYS A 167 27.43 -14.33 6.74
CA LYS A 167 27.21 -13.10 7.50
C LYS A 167 28.02 -11.93 6.94
N GLU A 168 29.26 -12.18 6.49
CA GLU A 168 30.09 -11.18 5.80
C GLU A 168 29.44 -10.69 4.49
N GLU A 169 28.75 -11.58 3.75
CA GLU A 169 28.02 -11.18 2.56
C GLU A 169 26.80 -10.29 2.88
N PHE A 170 26.13 -10.47 4.01
CA PHE A 170 25.10 -9.55 4.48
C PHE A 170 25.69 -8.17 4.81
N ARG A 171 26.84 -8.12 5.50
CA ARG A 171 27.55 -6.86 5.78
C ARG A 171 27.97 -6.16 4.50
N ARG A 172 28.55 -6.90 3.56
CA ARG A 172 28.92 -6.38 2.23
C ARG A 172 27.72 -5.85 1.46
N PHE A 173 26.60 -6.56 1.50
CA PHE A 173 25.36 -6.13 0.86
C PHE A 173 24.89 -4.79 1.44
N VAL A 174 24.74 -4.69 2.75
CA VAL A 174 24.28 -3.47 3.42
C VAL A 174 25.24 -2.30 3.16
N ALA A 175 26.54 -2.52 3.28
CA ALA A 175 27.53 -1.48 3.02
C ALA A 175 27.43 -0.94 1.58
N LEU A 176 27.28 -1.84 0.60
CA LEU A 176 27.21 -1.47 -0.81
C LEU A 176 25.94 -0.68 -1.14
N ILE A 177 24.76 -1.15 -0.69
CA ILE A 177 23.50 -0.43 -0.97
C ILE A 177 23.46 0.94 -0.26
N THR A 178 24.03 1.04 0.95
CA THR A 178 24.12 2.30 1.69
C THR A 178 25.02 3.30 0.98
N GLU A 179 26.19 2.87 0.52
CA GLU A 179 27.11 3.72 -0.25
C GLU A 179 26.45 4.26 -1.53
N ILE A 180 25.84 3.37 -2.32
CA ILE A 180 25.16 3.75 -3.57
C ILE A 180 23.98 4.69 -3.27
N SER A 181 23.13 4.35 -2.30
CA SER A 181 21.99 5.18 -1.91
C SER A 181 22.43 6.57 -1.48
N ALA A 182 23.44 6.69 -0.61
CA ALA A 182 23.94 7.98 -0.14
C ALA A 182 24.49 8.85 -1.28
N ARG A 183 25.14 8.23 -2.25
CA ARG A 183 25.71 8.94 -3.42
C ARG A 183 24.65 9.39 -4.43
N LEU A 184 23.58 8.64 -4.60
CA LEU A 184 22.57 8.92 -5.62
C LEU A 184 21.36 9.72 -5.11
N ARG A 185 21.17 9.85 -3.79
CA ARG A 185 19.95 10.38 -3.17
C ARG A 185 19.59 11.79 -3.62
N ASP A 186 20.55 12.73 -3.51
CA ASP A 186 20.27 14.12 -3.85
C ASP A 186 19.83 14.31 -5.31
N GLU A 187 20.45 13.57 -6.24
CA GLU A 187 20.07 13.59 -7.65
C GLU A 187 18.74 12.86 -7.90
N ALA A 188 18.46 11.80 -7.14
CA ALA A 188 17.19 11.11 -7.19
C ALA A 188 16.04 12.04 -6.76
N ASP A 189 16.19 12.77 -5.67
CA ASP A 189 15.20 13.73 -5.18
C ASP A 189 14.92 14.84 -6.21
N ILE A 190 15.97 15.36 -6.86
CA ILE A 190 15.84 16.32 -7.95
C ILE A 190 15.06 15.72 -9.13
N LEU A 191 15.38 14.50 -9.50
CA LEU A 191 14.75 13.79 -10.62
C LEU A 191 13.27 13.50 -10.34
N PHE A 192 12.95 13.02 -9.15
CA PHE A 192 11.57 12.76 -8.72
C PHE A 192 10.73 14.03 -8.56
N ALA A 193 11.37 15.15 -8.21
CA ALA A 193 10.70 16.46 -8.24
C ALA A 193 10.44 17.00 -9.65
N GLY A 194 10.69 16.21 -10.70
CA GLY A 194 10.50 16.62 -12.11
C GLY A 194 11.50 17.67 -12.58
N LYS A 195 12.60 17.87 -11.86
CA LYS A 195 13.67 18.80 -12.21
C LYS A 195 14.76 18.09 -13.02
N ALA A 196 15.47 18.85 -13.86
CA ALA A 196 16.61 18.31 -14.57
C ALA A 196 17.76 18.02 -13.60
N THR A 197 18.33 16.81 -13.69
CA THR A 197 19.51 16.43 -12.91
C THR A 197 20.72 17.30 -13.27
N VAL A 198 21.53 17.61 -12.28
CA VAL A 198 22.67 18.51 -12.44
C VAL A 198 23.92 17.75 -12.93
N ASP A 199 24.12 16.51 -12.45
CA ASP A 199 25.27 15.68 -12.82
C ASP A 199 24.91 14.60 -13.86
N PRO A 200 25.41 14.74 -15.12
CA PRO A 200 25.13 13.75 -16.16
C PRO A 200 25.68 12.34 -15.88
N LEU A 201 26.75 12.22 -15.08
CA LEU A 201 27.33 10.91 -14.74
C LEU A 201 26.45 10.19 -13.71
N VAL A 202 26.00 10.89 -12.70
CA VAL A 202 25.08 10.35 -11.69
C VAL A 202 23.74 9.98 -12.35
N ARG A 203 23.23 10.83 -13.23
CA ARG A 203 22.02 10.50 -14.00
C ARG A 203 22.19 9.23 -14.83
N ARG A 204 23.34 9.08 -15.51
CA ARG A 204 23.60 7.86 -16.28
C ARG A 204 23.62 6.63 -15.39
N GLU A 205 24.25 6.70 -14.23
CA GLU A 205 24.27 5.59 -13.28
C GLU A 205 22.87 5.23 -12.78
N ILE A 206 22.02 6.24 -12.48
CA ILE A 206 20.60 6.03 -12.12
C ILE A 206 19.90 5.25 -13.24
N LEU A 207 20.04 5.67 -14.50
CA LEU A 207 19.38 5.02 -15.63
C LEU A 207 19.95 3.61 -15.92
N ASP A 208 21.24 3.41 -15.75
CA ASP A 208 21.87 2.09 -15.91
C ASP A 208 21.33 1.11 -14.83
N LEU A 209 21.21 1.54 -13.58
CA LEU A 209 20.60 0.76 -12.50
C LEU A 209 19.09 0.57 -12.71
N ASP A 210 18.38 1.59 -13.22
CA ASP A 210 16.95 1.51 -13.50
C ASP A 210 16.63 0.53 -14.63
N SER A 211 17.55 0.35 -15.58
CA SER A 211 17.36 -0.53 -16.73
C SER A 211 17.36 -2.03 -16.42
N ILE A 212 17.78 -2.43 -15.22
CA ILE A 212 17.90 -3.83 -14.80
C ILE A 212 17.06 -4.14 -13.56
N SER A 213 16.66 -5.41 -13.41
CA SER A 213 15.99 -5.84 -12.19
C SER A 213 16.95 -5.94 -11.00
N PHE A 214 16.42 -5.78 -9.80
CA PHE A 214 17.22 -5.92 -8.58
C PHE A 214 17.76 -7.35 -8.40
N GLU A 215 16.99 -8.37 -8.80
CA GLU A 215 17.50 -9.75 -8.84
C GLU A 215 18.71 -9.89 -9.75
N HIS A 216 18.68 -9.25 -10.94
CA HIS A 216 19.82 -9.24 -11.86
C HIS A 216 21.02 -8.54 -11.20
N TRP A 217 20.81 -7.38 -10.56
CA TRP A 217 21.86 -6.66 -9.84
C TRP A 217 22.47 -7.49 -8.71
N LEU A 218 21.67 -8.18 -7.90
CA LEU A 218 22.15 -9.08 -6.85
C LEU A 218 23.05 -10.20 -7.44
N ARG A 219 22.62 -10.77 -8.56
CA ARG A 219 23.37 -11.84 -9.25
C ARG A 219 24.71 -11.34 -9.83
N VAL A 220 24.72 -10.17 -10.47
CA VAL A 220 25.95 -9.58 -11.05
C VAL A 220 26.96 -9.26 -9.94
N ASN A 221 26.48 -8.84 -8.76
CA ASN A 221 27.31 -8.59 -7.59
C ASN A 221 27.67 -9.88 -6.82
N ASN A 222 27.30 -11.06 -7.32
CA ASN A 222 27.59 -12.38 -6.76
C ASN A 222 27.13 -12.56 -5.31
N PHE A 223 25.97 -11.99 -4.94
CA PHE A 223 25.38 -12.23 -3.62
C PHE A 223 24.84 -13.65 -3.49
N PRO A 224 25.04 -14.31 -2.34
CA PRO A 224 24.57 -15.67 -2.11
C PRO A 224 23.03 -15.71 -2.00
N LYS A 225 22.48 -16.92 -2.19
CA LYS A 225 21.04 -17.16 -2.17
C LYS A 225 20.36 -16.72 -0.87
N GLU A 226 21.07 -16.72 0.27
CA GLU A 226 20.57 -16.28 1.57
C GLU A 226 20.26 -14.78 1.57
N VAL A 227 21.11 -13.95 0.96
CA VAL A 227 20.87 -12.50 0.78
C VAL A 227 19.72 -12.28 -0.21
N VAL A 228 19.70 -13.02 -1.33
CA VAL A 228 18.61 -12.94 -2.31
C VAL A 228 17.25 -13.27 -1.67
N LYS A 229 17.19 -14.38 -0.92
CA LYS A 229 15.98 -14.80 -0.21
C LYS A 229 15.51 -13.75 0.82
N TRP A 230 16.44 -13.14 1.53
CA TRP A 230 16.13 -12.05 2.45
C TRP A 230 15.49 -10.86 1.71
N CYS A 231 16.02 -10.48 0.54
CA CYS A 231 15.45 -9.44 -0.30
C CYS A 231 14.04 -9.82 -0.82
N GLU A 232 13.79 -11.10 -1.15
CA GLU A 232 12.46 -11.58 -1.57
C GLU A 232 11.39 -11.44 -0.49
N ILE A 233 11.78 -11.52 0.79
CA ILE A 233 10.88 -11.33 1.93
C ILE A 233 10.66 -9.84 2.21
N TYR A 234 11.74 -9.07 2.20
CA TYR A 234 11.77 -7.69 2.66
C TYR A 234 11.26 -6.69 1.62
N CYS A 235 11.64 -6.86 0.34
CA CYS A 235 11.32 -5.87 -0.70
C CYS A 235 9.82 -5.68 -0.95
N PRO A 236 8.95 -6.71 -1.01
CA PRO A 236 7.56 -6.49 -1.38
C PRO A 236 6.83 -5.48 -0.50
N PRO A 237 6.84 -5.58 0.84
CA PRO A 237 6.15 -4.60 1.67
C PRO A 237 6.97 -3.33 1.96
N GLN A 238 8.25 -3.26 1.55
CA GLN A 238 9.10 -2.09 1.81
C GLN A 238 9.41 -1.27 0.57
N VAL A 239 9.52 -1.95 -0.58
CA VAL A 239 9.90 -1.34 -1.86
C VAL A 239 8.77 -1.45 -2.88
N SER A 240 7.60 -1.96 -2.46
CA SER A 240 6.44 -2.26 -3.31
C SER A 240 6.72 -3.17 -4.49
N SER A 241 7.74 -4.04 -4.40
CA SER A 241 8.08 -4.92 -5.52
C SER A 241 8.93 -6.11 -5.09
N PHE A 242 8.76 -7.24 -5.78
CA PHE A 242 9.69 -8.36 -5.67
C PHE A 242 10.99 -8.05 -6.43
N PRO A 243 12.16 -8.52 -5.97
CA PRO A 243 13.46 -8.24 -6.61
C PRO A 243 13.50 -8.53 -8.12
N LYS A 244 12.76 -9.56 -8.55
CA LYS A 244 12.63 -9.94 -9.96
C LYS A 244 11.92 -8.88 -10.81
N ASN A 245 10.95 -8.18 -10.23
CA ASN A 245 10.07 -7.24 -10.91
C ASN A 245 10.43 -5.77 -10.68
N SER A 246 11.36 -5.49 -9.76
CA SER A 246 11.75 -4.14 -9.38
C SER A 246 12.99 -3.65 -10.10
N SER A 247 13.02 -2.35 -10.43
CA SER A 247 14.25 -1.62 -10.80
C SER A 247 15.31 -1.75 -9.70
N ALA A 248 16.55 -2.06 -10.09
CA ALA A 248 17.65 -2.12 -9.15
C ALA A 248 17.90 -0.76 -8.50
N PHE A 249 17.74 0.33 -9.24
CA PHE A 249 17.89 1.69 -8.71
C PHE A 249 16.96 1.93 -7.51
N ILE A 250 15.67 1.66 -7.68
CA ILE A 250 14.66 1.91 -6.62
C ILE A 250 14.93 1.05 -5.38
N CYS A 251 15.22 -0.25 -5.57
CA CYS A 251 15.54 -1.12 -4.44
C CYS A 251 16.78 -0.66 -3.67
N VAL A 252 17.86 -0.31 -4.37
CA VAL A 252 19.10 0.16 -3.75
C VAL A 252 18.85 1.48 -3.01
N LEU A 253 18.12 2.40 -3.62
CA LEU A 253 17.85 3.71 -3.04
C LEU A 253 17.03 3.60 -1.75
N ILE A 254 15.92 2.87 -1.79
CA ILE A 254 15.02 2.70 -0.64
C ILE A 254 15.70 1.88 0.46
N MET A 255 16.20 0.69 0.14
CA MET A 255 16.79 -0.20 1.15
C MET A 255 18.08 0.38 1.75
N GLY A 256 18.86 1.12 0.98
CA GLY A 256 20.06 1.79 1.47
C GLY A 256 19.78 2.95 2.45
N GLY A 257 18.57 3.52 2.40
CA GLY A 257 18.12 4.57 3.32
C GLY A 257 17.40 4.06 4.59
N MET A 258 16.95 2.80 4.61
CA MET A 258 16.05 2.26 5.65
C MET A 258 16.75 1.73 6.92
N GLN A 259 17.96 2.14 7.23
CA GLN A 259 18.71 1.58 8.37
C GLN A 259 18.35 2.20 9.73
N ASN A 260 17.47 3.20 9.76
CA ASN A 260 17.11 3.90 10.99
C ASN A 260 15.73 3.44 11.52
N TYR A 261 15.69 2.23 12.09
CA TYR A 261 14.44 1.65 12.65
C TYR A 261 14.00 2.24 14.00
N ASP A 262 14.76 3.19 14.56
CA ASP A 262 14.46 3.80 15.86
C ASP A 262 13.47 4.96 15.77
N SER A 263 13.18 5.44 14.56
CA SER A 263 12.30 6.57 14.29
C SER A 263 10.93 6.19 13.72
N ILE A 264 10.52 4.93 13.82
CA ILE A 264 9.24 4.47 13.25
C ILE A 264 8.11 4.58 14.26
N GLY A 265 7.02 5.23 13.85
CA GLY A 265 5.82 5.42 14.63
C GLY A 265 4.55 4.90 13.96
N SER A 266 3.52 4.69 14.77
CA SER A 266 2.20 4.27 14.31
C SER A 266 1.10 4.69 15.27
N TRP A 267 -0.13 4.52 14.83
CA TRP A 267 -1.35 4.68 15.62
C TRP A 267 -2.06 3.32 15.76
N PRO A 268 -2.98 3.15 16.71
CA PRO A 268 -3.83 1.96 16.76
C PRO A 268 -4.57 1.74 15.44
N GLY A 269 -4.28 0.63 14.78
CA GLY A 269 -4.81 0.33 13.43
C GLY A 269 -4.08 1.04 12.29
N GLY A 270 -2.83 1.44 12.51
CA GLY A 270 -1.96 1.99 11.46
C GLY A 270 -2.28 3.43 11.07
N LEU A 271 -1.92 3.79 9.84
CA LEU A 271 -2.11 5.15 9.31
C LEU A 271 -3.59 5.50 9.03
N ALA A 272 -4.51 4.57 9.23
CA ALA A 272 -5.95 4.83 9.13
C ALA A 272 -6.41 5.95 10.06
N ALA A 273 -5.80 6.09 11.24
CA ALA A 273 -6.12 7.17 12.19
C ALA A 273 -5.92 8.56 11.57
N MET A 274 -4.86 8.74 10.76
CA MET A 274 -4.59 9.98 10.04
C MET A 274 -5.65 10.25 8.97
N ALA A 275 -5.96 9.24 8.15
CA ALA A 275 -6.96 9.35 7.09
C ALA A 275 -8.34 9.68 7.64
N GLU A 276 -8.73 9.07 8.78
CA GLU A 276 -9.98 9.35 9.47
C GLU A 276 -10.01 10.77 10.01
N ALA A 277 -8.93 11.26 10.64
CA ALA A 277 -8.82 12.63 11.14
C ALA A 277 -8.94 13.66 9.99
N LEU A 278 -8.28 13.41 8.85
CA LEU A 278 -8.40 14.24 7.66
C LEU A 278 -9.85 14.25 7.12
N ALA A 279 -10.50 13.08 7.02
CA ALA A 279 -11.89 12.99 6.56
C ALA A 279 -12.85 13.74 7.48
N GLU A 280 -12.66 13.64 8.80
CA GLU A 280 -13.43 14.40 9.78
C GLU A 280 -13.18 15.91 9.62
N GLY A 281 -11.91 16.31 9.45
CA GLY A 281 -11.52 17.71 9.21
C GLY A 281 -12.18 18.28 7.96
N VAL A 282 -12.15 17.57 6.84
CA VAL A 282 -12.82 17.97 5.59
C VAL A 282 -14.33 18.10 5.78
N THR A 283 -14.94 17.17 6.53
CA THR A 283 -16.38 17.19 6.80
C THR A 283 -16.76 18.40 7.67
N LYS A 284 -15.92 18.76 8.65
CA LYS A 284 -16.13 19.96 9.50
C LYS A 284 -16.03 21.28 8.71
N GLN A 285 -15.23 21.32 7.65
CA GLN A 285 -15.13 22.48 6.76
C GLN A 285 -16.39 22.69 5.90
N GLY A 286 -17.24 21.68 5.69
CA GLY A 286 -18.49 21.80 4.95
C GLY A 286 -19.18 20.46 4.74
N GLN A 287 -20.51 20.42 4.92
CA GLN A 287 -21.30 19.22 4.65
C GLN A 287 -21.29 18.88 3.16
N GLY A 288 -21.24 17.59 2.81
CA GLY A 288 -21.28 17.10 1.44
C GLY A 288 -19.97 17.25 0.65
N ARG A 289 -18.88 17.63 1.32
CA ARG A 289 -17.54 17.68 0.69
C ARG A 289 -16.97 16.28 0.37
N ILE A 290 -17.53 15.21 0.91
CA ILE A 290 -17.16 13.83 0.61
C ILE A 290 -18.41 13.06 0.20
N ARG A 291 -18.36 12.41 -0.97
CA ARG A 291 -19.38 11.48 -1.48
C ARG A 291 -18.78 10.10 -1.68
N THR A 292 -19.12 9.17 -0.83
CA THR A 292 -18.76 7.75 -0.97
C THR A 292 -19.73 7.02 -1.90
N GLY A 293 -19.37 5.81 -2.37
CA GLY A 293 -20.15 5.05 -3.33
C GLY A 293 -20.25 5.70 -4.71
N SER A 294 -19.34 6.62 -5.03
CA SER A 294 -19.34 7.45 -6.24
C SER A 294 -18.17 7.08 -7.15
N CYS A 295 -18.38 6.13 -8.06
CA CYS A 295 -17.35 5.66 -8.98
C CYS A 295 -17.20 6.61 -10.17
N VAL A 296 -16.12 7.38 -10.24
CA VAL A 296 -15.83 8.25 -11.39
C VAL A 296 -15.46 7.39 -12.60
N ILE A 297 -16.17 7.64 -13.72
CA ILE A 297 -16.01 6.92 -14.98
C ILE A 297 -15.53 7.78 -16.13
N ARG A 298 -15.59 9.11 -16.00
CA ARG A 298 -15.08 10.03 -17.01
C ARG A 298 -14.72 11.37 -16.41
N VAL A 299 -13.54 11.89 -16.81
CA VAL A 299 -13.07 13.25 -16.49
C VAL A 299 -12.60 13.87 -17.80
N LYS A 300 -13.22 14.98 -18.22
CA LYS A 300 -12.93 15.58 -19.52
C LYS A 300 -12.94 17.10 -19.45
N ASN A 301 -11.91 17.73 -20.03
CA ASN A 301 -11.92 19.18 -20.25
C ASN A 301 -13.04 19.57 -21.22
N THR A 302 -13.68 20.69 -20.97
CA THR A 302 -14.62 21.31 -21.97
C THR A 302 -13.86 21.79 -23.19
N ILE A 303 -14.54 21.87 -24.32
CA ILE A 303 -13.92 22.26 -25.61
C ILE A 303 -13.27 23.66 -25.54
N ASP A 304 -13.87 24.58 -24.76
CA ASP A 304 -13.33 25.92 -24.55
C ASP A 304 -12.18 25.96 -23.51
N GLY A 305 -11.84 24.83 -22.90
CA GLY A 305 -10.77 24.69 -21.90
C GLY A 305 -11.04 25.39 -20.56
N LYS A 306 -12.27 25.87 -20.31
CA LYS A 306 -12.58 26.65 -19.11
C LYS A 306 -13.01 25.83 -17.94
N PHE A 307 -13.53 24.62 -18.18
CA PHE A 307 -14.09 23.75 -17.17
C PHE A 307 -13.67 22.29 -17.39
N VAL A 308 -13.99 21.46 -16.40
CA VAL A 308 -13.89 20.00 -16.46
C VAL A 308 -15.26 19.41 -16.15
N ASP A 309 -15.70 18.45 -16.95
CA ASP A 309 -16.89 17.64 -16.68
C ASP A 309 -16.46 16.30 -16.07
N VAL A 310 -16.93 16.02 -14.86
CA VAL A 310 -16.64 14.80 -14.11
C VAL A 310 -17.93 13.98 -14.01
N THR A 311 -17.94 12.82 -14.68
CA THR A 311 -19.07 11.88 -14.65
C THR A 311 -18.78 10.72 -13.73
N TYR A 312 -19.72 10.39 -12.88
CA TYR A 312 -19.62 9.30 -11.91
C TYR A 312 -20.92 8.49 -11.84
N LEU A 313 -20.76 7.23 -11.41
CA LEU A 313 -21.87 6.32 -11.13
C LEU A 313 -22.08 6.27 -9.62
N GLN A 314 -23.31 6.55 -9.18
CA GLN A 314 -23.74 6.40 -7.79
C GLN A 314 -25.16 5.83 -7.79
N ASP A 315 -25.42 4.81 -6.96
CA ASP A 315 -26.74 4.14 -6.87
C ASP A 315 -27.31 3.74 -8.24
N ASN A 316 -26.47 3.20 -9.11
CA ASN A 316 -26.78 2.83 -10.52
C ASN A 316 -27.26 4.00 -11.39
N LYS A 317 -26.98 5.26 -11.02
CA LYS A 317 -27.32 6.44 -11.80
C LYS A 317 -26.06 7.20 -12.19
N LEU A 318 -25.95 7.54 -13.46
CA LEU A 318 -24.92 8.41 -13.96
C LEU A 318 -25.27 9.87 -13.65
N GLN A 319 -24.29 10.61 -13.15
CA GLN A 319 -24.38 12.04 -12.86
C GLN A 319 -23.12 12.73 -13.34
N THR A 320 -23.24 13.98 -13.78
CA THR A 320 -22.10 14.79 -14.20
C THR A 320 -22.05 16.10 -13.42
N ILE A 321 -20.89 16.40 -12.87
CA ILE A 321 -20.55 17.67 -12.22
C ILE A 321 -19.64 18.45 -13.18
N ARG A 322 -19.96 19.71 -13.44
CA ARG A 322 -19.03 20.66 -14.07
C ARG A 322 -18.23 21.35 -12.98
N CYS A 323 -16.91 21.48 -13.16
CA CYS A 323 -16.05 22.18 -12.20
C CYS A 323 -15.01 23.06 -12.90
N ARG A 324 -14.41 24.02 -12.16
CA ARG A 324 -13.33 24.85 -12.68
C ARG A 324 -12.04 24.07 -12.83
N ALA A 325 -11.78 23.13 -11.92
CA ALA A 325 -10.63 22.24 -11.97
C ALA A 325 -10.96 20.90 -11.32
N CYS A 326 -10.22 19.86 -11.70
CA CYS A 326 -10.33 18.53 -11.13
C CYS A 326 -8.96 18.07 -10.59
N ILE A 327 -8.89 17.60 -9.36
CA ILE A 327 -7.72 16.88 -8.84
C ILE A 327 -7.94 15.39 -9.07
N TRP A 328 -7.01 14.76 -9.79
CA TRP A 328 -6.98 13.31 -9.96
C TRP A 328 -6.15 12.68 -8.85
N GLY A 329 -6.78 12.10 -7.85
CA GLY A 329 -6.14 11.44 -6.71
C GLY A 329 -6.33 9.92 -6.68
N ALA A 330 -6.70 9.31 -7.82
CA ALA A 330 -6.81 7.87 -8.00
C ALA A 330 -5.59 7.31 -8.76
N HIS A 331 -5.48 5.99 -8.85
CA HIS A 331 -4.37 5.33 -9.53
C HIS A 331 -4.24 5.70 -11.02
N ASN A 332 -3.03 5.88 -11.49
CA ASN A 332 -2.73 6.29 -12.86
C ASN A 332 -3.15 5.29 -13.93
N HIS A 333 -3.10 3.98 -13.64
CA HIS A 333 -3.57 2.98 -14.60
C HIS A 333 -5.08 3.10 -14.89
N VAL A 334 -5.87 3.66 -13.96
CA VAL A 334 -7.30 3.92 -14.15
C VAL A 334 -7.51 5.20 -14.98
N ALA A 335 -6.64 6.21 -14.80
CA ALA A 335 -6.72 7.48 -15.51
C ALA A 335 -6.81 7.30 -17.05
N ARG A 336 -6.10 6.31 -17.59
CA ARG A 336 -6.08 5.97 -19.03
C ARG A 336 -7.46 5.71 -19.63
N TYR A 337 -8.36 5.14 -18.85
CA TYR A 337 -9.70 4.78 -19.28
C TYR A 337 -10.73 5.86 -18.96
N VAL A 338 -10.43 6.70 -17.96
CA VAL A 338 -11.35 7.69 -17.41
C VAL A 338 -11.10 9.09 -18.00
N ILE A 339 -9.86 9.41 -18.40
CA ILE A 339 -9.47 10.73 -18.95
C ILE A 339 -9.26 10.62 -20.47
N PRO A 340 -10.28 10.86 -21.29
CA PRO A 340 -10.16 10.71 -22.75
C PRO A 340 -9.24 11.76 -23.40
N ASP A 341 -8.96 12.88 -22.73
CA ASP A 341 -8.08 13.94 -23.22
C ASP A 341 -6.60 13.69 -22.91
N MET A 342 -6.27 12.53 -22.34
CA MET A 342 -4.88 12.19 -21.98
C MET A 342 -3.97 12.21 -23.21
N PRO A 343 -2.82 12.91 -23.18
CA PRO A 343 -1.84 12.89 -24.26
C PRO A 343 -1.35 11.46 -24.54
N ALA A 344 -1.10 11.14 -25.80
CA ALA A 344 -0.72 9.80 -26.23
C ALA A 344 0.55 9.28 -25.52
N GLU A 345 1.56 10.14 -25.35
CA GLU A 345 2.81 9.82 -24.65
C GLU A 345 2.57 9.50 -23.16
N GLN A 346 1.70 10.28 -22.48
CA GLN A 346 1.33 10.05 -21.09
C GLN A 346 0.50 8.77 -20.95
N ASN A 347 -0.41 8.49 -21.88
CA ASN A 347 -1.18 7.25 -21.93
C ASN A 347 -0.26 6.03 -22.12
N ASP A 348 0.75 6.13 -23.01
CA ASP A 348 1.76 5.07 -23.19
C ASP A 348 2.54 4.83 -21.91
N ALA A 349 3.04 5.88 -21.25
CA ALA A 349 3.73 5.79 -19.97
C ALA A 349 2.86 5.11 -18.90
N PHE A 350 1.61 5.55 -18.75
CA PHE A 350 0.68 4.96 -17.79
C PHE A 350 0.30 3.51 -18.11
N SER A 351 0.47 3.09 -19.38
CA SER A 351 0.27 1.68 -19.79
C SER A 351 1.33 0.75 -19.22
N LYS A 352 2.49 1.28 -18.90
CA LYS A 352 3.64 0.54 -18.36
C LYS A 352 3.60 0.43 -16.83
N ILE A 353 2.70 1.17 -16.16
CA ILE A 353 2.59 1.13 -14.70
C ILE A 353 1.98 -0.19 -14.28
N GLU A 354 2.71 -0.94 -13.51
CA GLU A 354 2.23 -2.11 -12.80
C GLU A 354 2.00 -1.76 -11.32
N TYR A 355 1.13 -2.52 -10.65
CA TYR A 355 0.89 -2.38 -9.23
C TYR A 355 1.15 -3.70 -8.52
N LEU A 356 1.77 -3.62 -7.36
CA LEU A 356 1.85 -4.74 -6.45
C LEU A 356 0.51 -4.90 -5.73
N ASP A 357 0.10 -6.14 -5.55
CA ASP A 357 -0.96 -6.52 -4.64
C ASP A 357 -0.34 -6.72 -3.25
N ILE A 358 -0.77 -5.90 -2.29
CA ILE A 358 -0.50 -6.15 -0.86
C ILE A 358 -1.84 -6.19 -0.16
N SER A 359 -2.28 -7.40 0.10
CA SER A 359 -3.50 -7.71 0.85
C SER A 359 -3.14 -7.97 2.32
N MET A 360 -4.13 -7.97 3.20
CA MET A 360 -3.92 -8.24 4.62
C MET A 360 -4.64 -9.52 5.02
N ILE A 361 -3.92 -10.42 5.71
CA ILE A 361 -4.51 -11.57 6.41
C ILE A 361 -4.43 -11.29 7.91
N ASN A 362 -5.57 -11.09 8.55
CA ASN A 362 -5.66 -10.86 9.98
C ASN A 362 -6.08 -12.14 10.70
N LEU A 363 -5.18 -12.72 11.49
CA LEU A 363 -5.42 -13.91 12.30
C LEU A 363 -5.91 -13.48 13.69
N CYS A 364 -7.15 -13.80 14.02
CA CYS A 364 -7.79 -13.39 15.26
C CYS A 364 -7.80 -14.53 16.27
N PHE A 365 -7.07 -14.38 17.36
CA PHE A 365 -6.92 -15.35 18.43
C PHE A 365 -7.69 -14.91 19.67
N ASN A 366 -8.18 -15.87 20.47
CA ASN A 366 -8.84 -15.58 21.75
C ASN A 366 -7.87 -15.40 22.92
N ARG A 367 -6.56 -15.45 22.66
CA ARG A 367 -5.50 -15.16 23.63
C ARG A 367 -4.27 -14.59 22.94
N THR A 368 -3.37 -14.01 23.72
CA THR A 368 -2.07 -13.53 23.23
C THR A 368 -1.19 -14.68 22.76
N ILE A 369 -0.70 -14.59 21.52
CA ILE A 369 0.22 -15.55 20.90
C ILE A 369 1.65 -15.02 20.93
N TYR A 370 1.84 -13.72 20.63
CA TYR A 370 3.15 -13.10 20.54
C TYR A 370 3.12 -11.61 20.92
N ASN A 371 4.13 -11.15 21.69
CA ASN A 371 4.19 -9.77 22.17
C ASN A 371 5.62 -9.27 22.42
N LYS A 372 6.58 -9.70 21.60
CA LYS A 372 7.99 -9.32 21.80
C LYS A 372 8.52 -8.33 20.78
N ASP A 373 7.92 -8.29 19.58
CA ASP A 373 8.31 -7.42 18.49
C ASP A 373 7.06 -6.90 17.78
N TYR A 374 7.14 -5.71 17.15
CA TYR A 374 6.05 -5.16 16.35
C TYR A 374 5.98 -5.84 14.98
N ILE A 375 7.08 -5.80 14.22
CA ILE A 375 7.16 -6.51 12.95
C ILE A 375 8.07 -7.71 13.11
N THR A 376 7.58 -8.85 12.63
CA THR A 376 8.36 -10.07 12.53
C THR A 376 8.28 -10.59 11.09
N TRP A 377 9.40 -10.55 10.41
CA TRP A 377 9.56 -11.02 9.03
C TRP A 377 9.63 -12.53 8.98
N LEU A 378 9.04 -13.15 7.94
CA LEU A 378 8.97 -14.61 7.84
C LEU A 378 9.53 -15.12 6.52
N ASP A 379 10.30 -16.20 6.62
CA ASP A 379 10.58 -17.05 5.47
C ASP A 379 9.54 -18.17 5.32
N ASN A 380 9.49 -18.77 4.12
CA ASN A 380 8.68 -19.96 3.82
C ASN A 380 7.19 -19.83 4.19
N ALA A 381 6.61 -18.65 4.00
CA ALA A 381 5.19 -18.36 4.24
C ALA A 381 4.57 -17.64 3.03
N PRO A 382 3.24 -17.67 2.86
CA PRO A 382 2.58 -16.80 1.90
C PRO A 382 2.74 -15.31 2.22
N ILE A 383 2.80 -14.99 3.52
CA ILE A 383 2.96 -13.64 4.06
C ILE A 383 4.44 -13.28 4.22
N GLN A 384 4.76 -11.99 4.16
CA GLN A 384 6.11 -11.48 4.34
C GLN A 384 6.45 -11.16 5.81
N ASN A 385 5.45 -10.76 6.58
CA ASN A 385 5.59 -10.45 8.00
C ASN A 385 4.26 -10.60 8.75
N PHE A 386 4.32 -10.51 10.06
CA PHE A 386 3.16 -10.28 10.91
C PHE A 386 3.43 -9.21 11.96
N MET A 387 2.35 -8.53 12.36
CA MET A 387 2.35 -7.45 13.36
C MET A 387 1.25 -7.71 14.39
N PRO A 388 1.58 -7.80 15.72
CA PRO A 388 0.55 -7.78 16.75
C PRO A 388 -0.20 -6.44 16.73
N ALA A 389 -1.47 -6.45 16.40
CA ALA A 389 -2.29 -5.24 16.24
C ALA A 389 -2.45 -4.44 17.55
N ASP A 390 -2.37 -5.12 18.69
CA ASP A 390 -2.43 -4.53 20.02
C ASP A 390 -1.11 -3.92 20.49
N TRP A 391 0.01 -4.15 19.78
CA TRP A 391 1.34 -3.65 20.14
C TRP A 391 1.39 -2.14 20.33
N VAL A 392 0.80 -1.39 19.40
CA VAL A 392 0.85 0.08 19.40
C VAL A 392 0.20 0.65 20.68
N LEU A 393 -0.92 0.06 21.13
CA LEU A 393 -1.58 0.44 22.38
C LEU A 393 -0.81 0.00 23.62
N ASN A 394 -0.29 -1.21 23.58
CA ASN A 394 0.30 -1.85 24.74
C ASN A 394 1.82 -1.62 24.85
N ARG A 395 2.46 -1.10 23.80
CA ARG A 395 3.90 -0.82 23.73
C ARG A 395 4.76 -2.01 24.19
N GLY A 396 4.44 -3.21 23.69
CA GLY A 396 5.12 -4.43 24.05
C GLY A 396 4.87 -4.95 25.47
N LYS A 397 3.95 -4.35 26.24
CA LYS A 397 3.56 -4.89 27.54
C LYS A 397 2.77 -6.16 27.35
N THR A 398 3.18 -7.22 28.04
CA THR A 398 2.49 -8.51 28.01
C THR A 398 1.10 -8.37 28.60
N ARG A 399 0.10 -8.77 27.84
CA ARG A 399 -1.25 -9.05 28.32
C ARG A 399 -1.48 -10.54 28.13
N GLU A 400 -1.15 -11.33 29.13
CA GLU A 400 -1.47 -12.75 29.11
C GLU A 400 -2.99 -12.93 29.06
N ASP A 401 -3.44 -13.93 28.28
CA ASP A 401 -4.85 -14.33 28.17
C ASP A 401 -5.84 -13.27 27.64
N THR A 402 -5.36 -12.29 26.88
CA THR A 402 -6.24 -11.36 26.15
C THR A 402 -6.34 -11.74 24.67
N PRO A 403 -7.50 -11.49 24.01
CA PRO A 403 -7.61 -11.67 22.55
C PRO A 403 -6.53 -10.87 21.81
N GLN A 404 -5.97 -11.48 20.77
CA GLN A 404 -4.94 -10.85 19.94
C GLN A 404 -5.23 -11.02 18.47
N ILE A 405 -4.83 -10.02 17.68
CA ILE A 405 -4.86 -10.06 16.22
C ILE A 405 -3.43 -9.95 15.71
N LEU A 406 -3.03 -10.89 14.88
CA LEU A 406 -1.81 -10.76 14.08
C LEU A 406 -2.22 -10.28 12.68
N SER A 407 -1.87 -9.03 12.35
CA SER A 407 -2.05 -8.45 11.03
C SER A 407 -0.84 -8.81 10.17
N CYS A 408 -1.07 -9.46 9.03
CA CYS A 408 -0.02 -10.02 8.19
C CYS A 408 -0.03 -9.36 6.81
N ASP A 409 1.10 -8.86 6.36
CA ASP A 409 1.28 -8.40 4.97
C ASP A 409 1.36 -9.62 4.05
N TRP A 410 0.44 -9.65 3.09
CA TRP A 410 0.37 -10.70 2.08
C TRP A 410 0.53 -10.07 0.69
N ALA A 411 1.79 -9.93 0.27
CA ALA A 411 2.14 -9.43 -1.04
C ALA A 411 2.24 -10.58 -2.05
N ASN A 412 1.69 -10.36 -3.24
CA ASN A 412 1.76 -11.31 -4.34
C ASN A 412 2.40 -10.66 -5.57
N PRO A 413 3.24 -11.41 -6.31
CA PRO A 413 3.82 -10.88 -7.53
C PRO A 413 2.73 -10.64 -8.59
N PRO A 414 2.94 -9.68 -9.52
CA PRO A 414 1.91 -9.23 -10.48
C PRO A 414 1.23 -10.36 -11.26
N GLU A 415 1.97 -11.42 -11.59
CA GLU A 415 1.44 -12.58 -12.31
C GLU A 415 0.42 -13.41 -11.51
N LYS A 416 0.40 -13.28 -10.18
CA LYS A 416 -0.57 -13.96 -9.29
C LYS A 416 -1.78 -13.09 -8.94
N ARG A 417 -1.81 -11.82 -9.30
CA ARG A 417 -2.88 -10.89 -8.92
C ARG A 417 -4.29 -11.39 -9.29
N SER A 418 -4.46 -12.04 -10.44
CA SER A 418 -5.75 -12.61 -10.84
C SER A 418 -6.26 -13.69 -9.90
N MET A 419 -5.39 -14.34 -9.13
CA MET A 419 -5.76 -15.36 -8.15
C MET A 419 -6.55 -14.79 -6.97
N LEU A 420 -6.49 -13.47 -6.72
CA LEU A 420 -7.34 -12.80 -5.73
C LEU A 420 -8.85 -12.91 -6.03
N LEU A 421 -9.22 -13.33 -7.23
CA LEU A 421 -10.61 -13.62 -7.59
C LEU A 421 -11.03 -15.07 -7.26
N SER A 422 -10.08 -15.92 -6.84
CA SER A 422 -10.33 -17.34 -6.52
C SER A 422 -10.51 -17.54 -5.01
N ASP A 423 -11.73 -17.88 -4.57
CA ASP A 423 -12.01 -18.18 -3.16
C ASP A 423 -11.17 -19.35 -2.64
N SER A 424 -11.02 -20.40 -3.44
CA SER A 424 -10.24 -21.58 -3.04
C SER A 424 -8.76 -21.25 -2.82
N TRP A 425 -8.20 -20.40 -3.67
CA TRP A 425 -6.81 -19.97 -3.50
C TRP A 425 -6.63 -19.09 -2.26
N ILE A 426 -7.54 -18.15 -2.00
CA ILE A 426 -7.50 -17.31 -0.79
C ILE A 426 -7.57 -18.18 0.46
N VAL A 427 -8.50 -19.14 0.49
CA VAL A 427 -8.63 -20.08 1.62
C VAL A 427 -7.34 -20.88 1.82
N GLU A 428 -6.72 -21.37 0.76
CA GLU A 428 -5.43 -22.07 0.81
C GLU A 428 -4.34 -21.19 1.42
N GLN A 429 -4.20 -19.93 0.96
CA GLN A 429 -3.20 -19.01 1.51
C GLN A 429 -3.44 -18.71 3.00
N CYS A 430 -4.69 -18.56 3.42
CA CYS A 430 -5.04 -18.40 4.83
C CYS A 430 -4.64 -19.61 5.67
N GLN A 431 -4.87 -20.81 5.16
CA GLN A 431 -4.51 -22.07 5.82
C GLN A 431 -2.99 -22.23 5.95
N LEU A 432 -2.26 -21.95 4.88
CA LEU A 432 -0.79 -21.99 4.88
C LEU A 432 -0.23 -20.96 5.87
N THR A 433 -0.80 -19.76 5.93
CA THR A 433 -0.42 -18.72 6.89
C THR A 433 -0.67 -19.18 8.33
N ALA A 434 -1.86 -19.65 8.64
CA ALA A 434 -2.19 -20.15 9.98
C ALA A 434 -1.31 -21.35 10.39
N SER A 435 -1.03 -22.24 9.44
CA SER A 435 -0.13 -23.38 9.65
C SER A 435 1.29 -22.92 9.97
N ARG A 436 1.81 -21.93 9.21
CA ARG A 436 3.15 -21.39 9.43
C ARG A 436 3.27 -20.69 10.79
N ILE A 437 2.26 -19.91 11.18
CA ILE A 437 2.20 -19.30 12.51
C ILE A 437 2.19 -20.38 13.62
N ASN A 438 1.46 -21.48 13.41
CA ASN A 438 1.45 -22.58 14.37
C ASN A 438 2.77 -23.35 14.45
N GLU A 439 3.56 -23.39 13.37
CA GLU A 439 4.93 -23.96 13.42
C GLU A 439 5.88 -23.11 14.26
N ILE A 440 5.73 -21.79 14.21
CA ILE A 440 6.54 -20.83 14.98
C ILE A 440 6.07 -20.78 16.44
N PHE A 441 4.75 -20.83 16.66
CA PHE A 441 4.10 -20.79 17.97
C PHE A 441 3.23 -22.02 18.17
N PRO A 442 3.82 -23.17 18.58
CA PRO A 442 3.10 -24.45 18.67
C PRO A 442 1.86 -24.37 19.57
N GLY A 443 0.74 -24.85 19.06
CA GLY A 443 -0.56 -24.81 19.73
C GLY A 443 -1.37 -23.53 19.50
N SER A 444 -0.83 -22.54 18.77
CA SER A 444 -1.57 -21.30 18.47
C SER A 444 -2.86 -21.55 17.71
N ILE A 445 -2.92 -22.58 16.89
CA ILE A 445 -4.10 -22.94 16.11
C ILE A 445 -5.32 -23.24 16.98
N ASP A 446 -5.14 -23.74 18.20
CA ASP A 446 -6.23 -24.04 19.13
C ASP A 446 -6.95 -22.78 19.65
N TYR A 447 -6.30 -21.63 19.51
CA TYR A 447 -6.79 -20.33 19.94
C TYR A 447 -7.25 -19.45 18.77
N LEU A 448 -7.07 -19.89 17.52
CA LEU A 448 -7.51 -19.18 16.34
C LEU A 448 -9.04 -19.28 16.21
N GLU A 449 -9.73 -18.13 16.21
CA GLU A 449 -11.19 -18.06 16.12
C GLU A 449 -11.68 -17.67 14.74
N GLU A 450 -10.95 -16.76 14.07
CA GLU A 450 -11.39 -16.14 12.83
C GLU A 450 -10.19 -15.68 12.01
N ILE A 451 -10.32 -15.70 10.69
CA ILE A 451 -9.38 -15.08 9.76
C ILE A 451 -10.16 -14.03 8.95
N ARG A 452 -9.69 -12.77 8.98
CA ARG A 452 -10.23 -11.70 8.16
C ARG A 452 -9.23 -11.31 7.08
N VAL A 453 -9.68 -11.40 5.83
CA VAL A 453 -8.87 -11.06 4.67
C VAL A 453 -9.37 -9.78 4.05
N PHE A 454 -8.45 -8.84 3.83
CA PHE A 454 -8.72 -7.61 3.14
C PHE A 454 -7.89 -7.56 1.85
N LEU A 455 -8.56 -7.69 0.70
CA LEU A 455 -7.92 -7.83 -0.60
C LEU A 455 -7.67 -6.47 -1.25
N ARG A 456 -6.45 -6.26 -1.76
CA ARG A 456 -6.03 -5.07 -2.50
C ARG A 456 -5.23 -5.47 -3.74
N ALA A 457 -5.88 -5.47 -4.90
CA ALA A 457 -5.24 -5.86 -6.16
C ALA A 457 -4.25 -4.82 -6.70
N HIS A 458 -4.34 -3.57 -6.28
CA HIS A 458 -3.51 -2.46 -6.73
C HIS A 458 -3.18 -1.58 -5.51
N SER A 459 -2.24 -2.02 -4.68
CA SER A 459 -1.88 -1.32 -3.45
C SER A 459 -0.84 -0.24 -3.71
N TRP A 460 0.24 -0.62 -4.36
CA TRP A 460 1.41 0.19 -4.58
C TRP A 460 1.92 0.06 -6.01
N VAL A 461 2.51 1.13 -6.53
CA VAL A 461 3.21 1.09 -7.80
C VAL A 461 4.37 0.11 -7.71
N ASN A 462 4.44 -0.82 -8.65
CA ASN A 462 5.59 -1.66 -8.85
C ASN A 462 6.59 -0.90 -9.72
N TYR A 463 7.70 -0.47 -9.16
CA TYR A 463 8.76 0.24 -9.87
C TYR A 463 9.55 -0.73 -10.73
N SER A 464 8.98 -1.14 -11.86
CA SER A 464 9.63 -2.06 -12.81
C SER A 464 10.88 -1.43 -13.46
N PRO A 465 11.81 -2.24 -13.99
CA PRO A 465 12.93 -1.72 -14.77
C PRO A 465 12.46 -0.78 -15.88
N GLY A 466 13.11 0.38 -15.98
CA GLY A 466 12.73 1.46 -16.89
C GLY A 466 11.69 2.44 -16.37
N TYR A 467 11.22 2.30 -15.13
CA TYR A 467 10.23 3.21 -14.55
C TYR A 467 10.71 4.66 -14.53
N VAL A 468 11.96 4.90 -14.12
CA VAL A 468 12.54 6.24 -14.01
C VAL A 468 12.69 6.90 -15.39
N SER A 469 13.03 6.12 -16.43
CA SER A 469 13.20 6.66 -17.78
C SER A 469 11.87 6.86 -18.53
N ASP A 470 10.94 5.92 -18.41
CA ASP A 470 9.80 5.78 -19.29
C ASP A 470 8.48 6.27 -18.70
N VAL A 471 8.34 6.21 -17.37
CA VAL A 471 7.08 6.49 -16.69
C VAL A 471 7.14 7.78 -15.88
N MET A 472 8.14 7.92 -15.04
CA MET A 472 8.25 9.02 -14.09
C MET A 472 8.16 10.42 -14.74
N PRO A 473 8.71 10.70 -15.94
CA PRO A 473 8.59 12.02 -16.58
C PRO A 473 7.16 12.43 -16.91
N TYR A 474 6.20 11.53 -16.82
CA TYR A 474 4.81 11.76 -17.23
C TYR A 474 3.81 11.71 -16.08
N VAL A 475 4.15 11.11 -14.93
CA VAL A 475 3.17 10.83 -13.86
C VAL A 475 2.54 12.06 -13.26
N SER A 476 3.28 13.16 -13.12
CA SER A 476 2.83 14.43 -12.52
C SER A 476 2.41 15.50 -13.52
N LYS A 477 2.37 15.18 -14.84
CA LYS A 477 1.96 16.14 -15.86
C LYS A 477 0.44 16.35 -15.84
N ASP A 478 0.01 17.59 -15.63
CA ASP A 478 -1.39 17.97 -15.66
C ASP A 478 -1.97 17.88 -17.09
N ILE A 479 -3.27 17.64 -17.18
CA ILE A 479 -4.01 17.50 -18.44
C ILE A 479 -5.05 18.63 -18.52
N GLY A 480 -4.67 19.76 -19.08
CA GLY A 480 -5.51 20.97 -19.06
C GLY A 480 -5.80 21.40 -17.62
N ARG A 481 -7.08 21.35 -17.20
CA ARG A 481 -7.50 21.67 -15.83
C ARG A 481 -7.64 20.45 -14.93
N ILE A 482 -7.13 19.31 -15.35
CA ILE A 482 -7.04 18.10 -14.54
C ILE A 482 -5.64 18.05 -13.94
N VAL A 483 -5.56 18.30 -12.64
CA VAL A 483 -4.31 18.33 -11.88
C VAL A 483 -4.03 16.93 -11.35
N MET A 484 -2.88 16.39 -11.70
CA MET A 484 -2.48 15.05 -11.28
C MET A 484 -1.92 15.06 -9.86
N SER A 485 -2.40 14.17 -8.99
CA SER A 485 -2.02 14.06 -7.58
C SER A 485 -2.16 12.61 -7.09
N GLY A 486 -1.49 12.29 -6.00
CA GLY A 486 -1.56 10.96 -5.39
C GLY A 486 -0.20 10.38 -5.10
N THR A 487 -0.18 9.21 -4.48
CA THR A 487 1.08 8.48 -4.18
C THR A 487 1.86 8.12 -5.43
N ASP A 488 1.18 7.90 -6.55
CA ASP A 488 1.79 7.61 -7.85
C ASP A 488 2.58 8.80 -8.44
N HIS A 489 2.48 9.99 -7.84
CA HIS A 489 3.04 11.26 -8.32
C HIS A 489 4.05 11.89 -7.36
N GLY A 490 4.29 11.25 -6.24
CA GLY A 490 5.18 11.75 -5.19
C GLY A 490 6.66 11.45 -5.46
N SER A 491 7.46 11.60 -4.42
CA SER A 491 8.86 11.22 -4.41
C SER A 491 9.04 9.70 -4.62
N PHE A 492 10.27 9.23 -4.70
CA PHE A 492 10.66 7.83 -4.96
C PHE A 492 10.12 6.80 -3.94
N SER A 493 9.34 7.23 -3.00
CA SER A 493 8.63 6.39 -2.03
C SER A 493 7.15 6.59 -2.22
N ASP A 494 6.38 5.56 -2.57
CA ASP A 494 4.91 5.53 -2.55
C ASP A 494 4.36 5.72 -1.14
N SER A 495 5.14 6.34 -0.27
CA SER A 495 4.74 6.61 1.10
C SER A 495 3.54 7.56 1.14
N MET A 496 2.82 7.52 2.22
CA MET A 496 1.77 8.51 2.49
C MET A 496 2.33 9.94 2.50
N TYR A 497 3.58 10.11 2.94
CA TYR A 497 4.28 11.40 2.94
C TYR A 497 4.41 11.95 1.50
N ALA A 498 4.93 11.15 0.57
CA ALA A 498 5.05 11.55 -0.84
C ALA A 498 3.69 11.89 -1.46
N GLY A 499 2.65 11.13 -1.13
CA GLY A 499 1.28 11.44 -1.55
C GLY A 499 0.79 12.78 -1.03
N ILE A 500 1.12 13.14 0.20
CA ILE A 500 0.73 14.40 0.81
C ILE A 500 1.51 15.59 0.22
N GLU A 501 2.80 15.45 -0.04
CA GLU A 501 3.58 16.45 -0.78
C GLU A 501 2.97 16.71 -2.17
N SER A 502 2.62 15.64 -2.90
CA SER A 502 1.93 15.74 -4.18
C SER A 502 0.58 16.47 -4.06
N ALA A 503 -0.17 16.22 -2.99
CA ALA A 503 -1.46 16.89 -2.73
C ALA A 503 -1.30 18.36 -2.39
N ALA A 504 -0.33 18.74 -1.59
CA ALA A 504 0.00 20.13 -1.30
C ALA A 504 0.33 20.89 -2.59
N ALA A 505 1.26 20.35 -3.39
CA ALA A 505 1.63 20.91 -4.67
C ALA A 505 0.43 21.02 -5.66
N ALA A 506 -0.49 20.05 -5.64
CA ALA A 506 -1.69 20.10 -6.46
C ALA A 506 -2.64 21.22 -6.00
N SER A 507 -2.82 21.40 -4.69
CA SER A 507 -3.64 22.46 -4.13
C SER A 507 -3.10 23.86 -4.48
N ASP A 508 -1.77 24.03 -4.39
CA ASP A 508 -1.10 25.28 -4.74
C ASP A 508 -1.28 25.64 -6.23
N ARG A 509 -1.21 24.64 -7.13
CA ARG A 509 -1.46 24.86 -8.57
C ARG A 509 -2.87 25.35 -8.86
N LEU A 510 -3.87 24.99 -8.04
CA LEU A 510 -5.24 25.47 -8.20
C LEU A 510 -5.42 26.93 -7.77
N VAL A 511 -4.69 27.40 -6.77
CA VAL A 511 -4.78 28.78 -6.26
C VAL A 511 -4.21 29.79 -7.26
N VAL A 512 -3.31 29.36 -8.14
CA VAL A 512 -2.64 30.20 -9.15
C VAL A 512 -3.45 30.33 -10.46
N HIS A 513 -4.50 29.56 -10.65
CA HIS A 513 -5.36 29.53 -11.85
C HIS A 513 -6.78 30.02 -11.55
#